data_2fd785133d100a3861803f9f1cad1816
#
_entry.id   2fd785133d100a3861803f9f1cad1816
#
_cell.length_a   1.000
_cell.length_b   1.000
_cell.length_c   1.000
_cell.angle_alpha   90.00
_cell.angle_beta   90.00
_cell.angle_gamma   90.00
#
_symmetry.space_group_name_H-M   'P 1'
#
loop_
_entity.id
_entity.type
_entity.pdbx_description
1 polymer ?
#
loop_
_entity_poly.entity_id
_entity_poly.type
_entity_poly.pdbx_seq_one_letter_code
_entity_poly.pdbx_strand_id
1 'polypeptide(L)'
;LELRKIKSIKQIRNIYKLYQNSFPKEEKKPFGLILIGVLRGNFEVFSIEKKKTDEKNRDLYEFKGLAITLKHKDLVLLDYLAITEEARSYGYGSKTLSFLKEYYKNYRFFLEIENAEDENAENYEERQSRKKFYLKNG
;
A
#
# COMPACT_ATOMS: atom_id res chain seq x y z
N LEU A 1 11.80 7.66 -5.00
CA LEU A 1 10.83 6.75 -4.39
C LEU A 1 10.76 5.45 -5.17
N GLU A 2 10.88 4.34 -4.49
CA GLU A 2 10.85 3.02 -5.12
C GLU A 2 9.82 2.13 -4.44
N LEU A 3 9.16 1.28 -5.22
CA LEU A 3 8.36 0.18 -4.69
C LEU A 3 9.19 -1.10 -4.83
N ARG A 4 9.49 -1.70 -3.70
CA ARG A 4 10.34 -2.88 -3.63
C ARG A 4 9.54 -4.07 -3.11
N LYS A 5 9.60 -5.18 -3.82
CA LYS A 5 9.02 -6.42 -3.30
C LYS A 5 9.79 -6.84 -2.05
N ILE A 6 9.07 -7.39 -1.07
CA ILE A 6 9.70 -7.78 0.19
C ILE A 6 10.74 -8.88 -0.01
N LYS A 7 11.91 -8.69 0.58
CA LYS A 7 13.04 -9.64 0.54
C LYS A 7 13.69 -9.84 1.89
N SER A 8 13.37 -9.02 2.89
CA SER A 8 14.04 -9.06 4.18
C SER A 8 13.04 -9.06 5.33
N ILE A 9 13.48 -9.57 6.47
CA ILE A 9 12.70 -9.57 7.71
C ILE A 9 12.42 -8.14 8.16
N LYS A 10 13.37 -7.23 7.95
CA LYS A 10 13.20 -5.81 8.29
C LYS A 10 12.03 -5.19 7.52
N GLN A 11 11.94 -5.46 6.22
CA GLN A 11 10.83 -4.98 5.39
C GLN A 11 9.50 -5.56 5.88
N ILE A 12 9.45 -6.85 6.15
CA ILE A 12 8.24 -7.52 6.66
C ILE A 12 7.82 -6.90 7.99
N ARG A 13 8.75 -6.64 8.89
CA ARG A 13 8.46 -6.05 10.20
C ARG A 13 7.88 -4.64 10.06
N ASN A 14 8.49 -3.81 9.21
CA ASN A 14 8.01 -2.45 8.97
C ASN A 14 6.60 -2.46 8.38
N ILE A 15 6.36 -3.32 7.40
CA ILE A 15 5.06 -3.46 6.74
C ILE A 15 4.00 -3.96 7.73
N TYR A 16 4.32 -4.98 8.50
CA TYR A 16 3.41 -5.53 9.50
C TYR A 16 2.95 -4.46 10.50
N LYS A 17 3.90 -3.69 11.02
CA LYS A 17 3.62 -2.64 12.00
C LYS A 17 2.69 -1.57 11.43
N LEU A 18 2.98 -1.09 10.22
CA LEU A 18 2.13 -0.10 9.56
C LEU A 18 0.76 -0.68 9.23
N TYR A 19 0.72 -1.92 8.75
CA TYR A 19 -0.51 -2.64 8.41
C TYR A 19 -1.45 -2.73 9.62
N GLN A 20 -0.91 -3.13 10.77
CA GLN A 20 -1.71 -3.26 11.97
C GLN A 20 -2.30 -1.93 12.45
N ASN A 21 -1.58 -0.83 12.25
CA ASN A 21 -1.97 0.49 12.74
C ASN A 21 -2.80 1.31 11.75
N SER A 22 -2.87 0.90 10.49
CA SER A 22 -3.47 1.73 9.43
C SER A 22 -4.89 1.34 9.04
N PHE A 23 -5.35 0.14 9.40
CA PHE A 23 -6.63 -0.36 8.94
C PHE A 23 -7.48 -0.86 10.10
N PRO A 24 -8.83 -0.68 10.02
CA PRO A 24 -9.73 -1.22 11.04
C PRO A 24 -9.64 -2.75 11.10
N LYS A 25 -9.89 -3.30 12.27
CA LYS A 25 -9.84 -4.75 12.50
C LYS A 25 -10.75 -5.52 11.52
N GLU A 26 -11.92 -4.95 11.21
CA GLU A 26 -12.92 -5.56 10.33
C GLU A 26 -12.44 -5.67 8.87
N GLU A 27 -11.52 -4.82 8.48
CA GLU A 27 -11.01 -4.78 7.10
C GLU A 27 -9.70 -5.54 6.93
N LYS A 28 -9.04 -5.89 8.03
CA LYS A 28 -7.73 -6.54 7.96
C LYS A 28 -7.86 -8.05 7.80
N LYS A 29 -7.18 -8.58 6.80
CA LYS A 29 -6.93 -10.01 6.69
C LYS A 29 -5.81 -10.39 7.67
N PRO A 30 -5.82 -11.61 8.22
CA PRO A 30 -4.66 -12.07 8.99
C PRO A 30 -3.39 -11.95 8.15
N PHE A 31 -2.36 -11.31 8.70
CA PHE A 31 -1.15 -11.03 7.95
C PHE A 31 -0.45 -12.31 7.48
N GLY A 32 -0.54 -13.38 8.26
CA GLY A 32 0.01 -14.68 7.87
C GLY A 32 -0.61 -15.23 6.59
N LEU A 33 -1.90 -14.99 6.38
CA LEU A 33 -2.58 -15.41 5.14
C LEU A 33 -2.07 -14.62 3.94
N ILE A 34 -1.76 -13.33 4.13
CA ILE A 34 -1.17 -12.51 3.07
C ILE A 34 0.21 -13.05 2.69
N LEU A 35 1.04 -13.38 3.68
CA LEU A 35 2.37 -13.95 3.43
C LEU A 35 2.29 -15.30 2.71
N ILE A 36 1.35 -16.15 3.09
CA ILE A 36 1.09 -17.42 2.38
C ILE A 36 0.69 -17.15 0.94
N GLY A 37 -0.16 -16.14 0.72
CA GLY A 37 -0.59 -15.74 -0.61
C GLY A 37 0.56 -15.21 -1.47
N VAL A 38 1.55 -14.54 -0.86
CA VAL A 38 2.77 -14.12 -1.57
C VAL A 38 3.52 -15.34 -2.09
N LEU A 39 3.68 -16.36 -1.25
CA LEU A 39 4.36 -17.60 -1.63
C LEU A 39 3.61 -18.34 -2.75
N ARG A 40 2.28 -18.25 -2.76
CA ARG A 40 1.44 -18.88 -3.78
C ARG A 40 1.27 -18.04 -5.05
N GLY A 41 1.78 -16.80 -5.05
CA GLY A 41 1.67 -15.89 -6.17
C GLY A 41 0.36 -15.12 -6.30
N ASN A 42 -0.53 -15.20 -5.30
CA ASN A 42 -1.81 -14.49 -5.31
C ASN A 42 -1.69 -13.06 -4.80
N PHE A 43 -0.82 -12.82 -3.84
CA PHE A 43 -0.55 -11.49 -3.29
C PHE A 43 0.82 -11.01 -3.71
N GLU A 44 0.91 -9.70 -3.96
CA GLU A 44 2.19 -9.03 -4.08
C GLU A 44 2.25 -7.94 -3.00
N VAL A 45 3.33 -7.93 -2.23
CA VAL A 45 3.54 -6.97 -1.14
C VAL A 45 4.73 -6.10 -1.49
N PHE A 46 4.49 -4.80 -1.53
CA PHE A 46 5.51 -3.81 -1.85
C PHE A 46 5.83 -2.97 -0.61
N SER A 47 7.11 -2.79 -0.37
CA SER A 47 7.61 -1.79 0.58
C SER A 47 7.86 -0.50 -0.21
N ILE A 48 7.24 0.58 0.21
CA ILE A 48 7.45 1.89 -0.40
C ILE A 48 8.64 2.51 0.32
N GLU A 49 9.73 2.76 -0.40
CA GLU A 49 10.99 3.19 0.19
C GLU A 49 11.58 4.36 -0.57
N LYS A 50 12.23 5.25 0.15
CA LYS A 50 12.98 6.34 -0.43
C LYS A 50 14.47 6.05 -0.30
N LYS A 51 15.17 6.06 -1.43
CA LYS A 51 16.60 5.86 -1.47
C LYS A 51 17.33 7.13 -1.02
N LYS A 52 18.31 6.96 -0.14
CA LYS A 52 19.24 8.01 0.25
C LYS A 52 20.64 7.47 0.11
N THR A 53 21.59 8.35 -0.22
CA THR A 53 22.99 8.01 -0.26
C THR A 53 23.66 8.65 0.97
N ASP A 54 24.38 7.85 1.76
CA ASP A 54 25.08 8.36 2.93
C ASP A 54 26.43 8.99 2.55
N GLU A 55 27.15 9.51 3.55
CA GLU A 55 28.45 10.15 3.34
C GLU A 55 29.51 9.23 2.73
N LYS A 56 29.33 7.91 2.87
CA LYS A 56 30.23 6.89 2.32
C LYS A 56 29.76 6.34 0.97
N ASN A 57 28.82 7.04 0.31
CA ASN A 57 28.21 6.61 -0.96
C ASN A 57 27.47 5.26 -0.88
N ARG A 58 26.99 4.88 0.32
CA ARG A 58 26.17 3.69 0.49
C ARG A 58 24.70 4.03 0.29
N ASP A 59 24.00 3.16 -0.41
CA ASP A 59 22.56 3.32 -0.61
C ASP A 59 21.83 2.89 0.66
N LEU A 60 21.06 3.81 1.21
CA LEU A 60 20.17 3.58 2.35
C LEU A 60 18.74 3.74 1.89
N TYR A 61 17.85 2.91 2.41
CA TYR A 61 16.43 2.95 2.08
C TYR A 61 15.62 3.24 3.32
N GLU A 62 14.80 4.29 3.24
CA GLU A 62 13.89 4.65 4.32
C GLU A 62 12.49 4.15 4.00
N PHE A 63 11.87 3.46 4.95
CA PHE A 63 10.51 2.95 4.82
C PHE A 63 9.51 4.11 4.85
N LYS A 64 8.64 4.18 3.84
CA LYS A 64 7.62 5.23 3.70
C LYS A 64 6.20 4.69 3.66
N GLY A 65 6.02 3.41 3.39
CA GLY A 65 4.68 2.85 3.32
C GLY A 65 4.62 1.45 2.75
N LEU A 66 3.39 1.00 2.54
CA LEU A 66 3.13 -0.32 1.97
C LEU A 66 2.07 -0.25 0.88
N ALA A 67 2.14 -1.18 -0.05
CA ALA A 67 1.07 -1.46 -1.00
C ALA A 67 0.93 -2.97 -1.13
N ILE A 68 -0.28 -3.48 -1.03
CA ILE A 68 -0.57 -4.91 -1.12
C ILE A 68 -1.63 -5.10 -2.20
N THR A 69 -1.32 -5.92 -3.18
CA THR A 69 -2.23 -6.25 -4.28
C THR A 69 -2.59 -7.71 -4.27
N LEU A 70 -3.81 -8.02 -4.72
CA LEU A 70 -4.33 -9.37 -4.85
C LEU A 70 -4.62 -9.62 -6.33
N LYS A 71 -4.06 -10.70 -6.87
CA LYS A 71 -4.21 -11.06 -8.28
C LYS A 71 -5.12 -12.26 -8.44
N HIS A 72 -6.02 -12.18 -9.42
CA HIS A 72 -6.83 -13.31 -9.86
C HIS A 72 -7.02 -13.21 -11.37
N LYS A 73 -6.40 -14.13 -12.14
CA LYS A 73 -6.38 -14.10 -13.61
C LYS A 73 -5.84 -12.75 -14.11
N ASP A 74 -6.64 -12.00 -14.89
CA ASP A 74 -6.26 -10.68 -15.40
C ASP A 74 -6.68 -9.52 -14.49
N LEU A 75 -7.24 -9.84 -13.32
CA LEU A 75 -7.69 -8.83 -12.35
C LEU A 75 -6.64 -8.60 -11.28
N VAL A 76 -6.41 -7.34 -10.95
CA VAL A 76 -5.57 -6.96 -9.81
C VAL A 76 -6.33 -5.97 -8.95
N LEU A 77 -6.51 -6.33 -7.69
CA LEU A 77 -7.14 -5.48 -6.69
C LEU A 77 -6.06 -4.84 -5.81
N LEU A 78 -6.06 -3.51 -5.71
CA LEU A 78 -5.26 -2.83 -4.69
C LEU A 78 -6.00 -3.02 -3.37
N ASP A 79 -5.51 -3.94 -2.55
CA ASP A 79 -6.17 -4.35 -1.32
C ASP A 79 -5.81 -3.41 -0.15
N TYR A 80 -4.56 -3.01 -0.07
CA TYR A 80 -4.08 -2.11 0.98
C TYR A 80 -3.05 -1.13 0.44
N LEU A 81 -3.19 0.14 0.84
CA LEU A 81 -2.22 1.20 0.57
C LEU A 81 -2.15 2.08 1.81
N ALA A 82 -0.97 2.22 2.36
CA ALA A 82 -0.75 3.08 3.52
C ALA A 82 0.61 3.75 3.45
N ILE A 83 0.65 5.02 3.80
CA ILE A 83 1.88 5.80 3.93
C ILE A 83 2.09 6.08 5.42
N THR A 84 3.32 6.02 5.89
CA THR A 84 3.63 6.33 7.29
C THR A 84 3.19 7.76 7.61
N GLU A 85 2.80 8.00 8.85
CA GLU A 85 2.31 9.31 9.27
C GLU A 85 3.32 10.42 8.95
N GLU A 86 4.60 10.17 9.22
CA GLU A 86 5.68 11.13 8.98
C GLU A 86 5.91 11.42 7.49
N ALA A 87 5.52 10.50 6.62
CA ALA A 87 5.74 10.62 5.18
C ALA A 87 4.53 11.13 4.41
N ARG A 88 3.42 11.41 5.09
CA ARG A 88 2.21 11.92 4.44
C ARG A 88 2.41 13.34 3.92
N SER A 89 1.61 13.72 2.93
CA SER A 89 1.62 15.05 2.31
C SER A 89 2.82 15.34 1.42
N TYR A 90 3.62 14.34 1.08
CA TYR A 90 4.72 14.47 0.13
C TYR A 90 4.39 13.89 -1.25
N GLY A 91 3.14 13.48 -1.47
CA GLY A 91 2.71 12.91 -2.75
C GLY A 91 3.13 11.47 -2.98
N TYR A 92 3.58 10.76 -1.95
CA TYR A 92 4.03 9.38 -2.11
C TYR A 92 2.91 8.42 -2.49
N GLY A 93 1.71 8.65 -1.97
CA GLY A 93 0.54 7.84 -2.36
C GLY A 93 0.23 7.95 -3.84
N SER A 94 0.24 9.18 -4.37
CA SER A 94 0.00 9.43 -5.80
C SER A 94 1.07 8.81 -6.68
N LYS A 95 2.33 8.91 -6.28
CA LYS A 95 3.45 8.29 -7.00
C LYS A 95 3.33 6.76 -6.99
N THR A 96 2.92 6.20 -5.85
CA THR A 96 2.70 4.76 -5.72
C THR A 96 1.60 4.28 -6.66
N LEU A 97 0.47 5.00 -6.72
CA LEU A 97 -0.62 4.66 -7.63
C LEU A 97 -0.17 4.72 -9.09
N SER A 98 0.59 5.75 -9.47
CA SER A 98 1.13 5.87 -10.82
C SER A 98 2.04 4.69 -11.17
N PHE A 99 2.90 4.30 -10.24
CA PHE A 99 3.77 3.14 -10.41
C PHE A 99 2.94 1.85 -10.59
N LEU A 100 1.95 1.64 -9.74
CA LEU A 100 1.12 0.43 -9.80
C LEU A 100 0.31 0.35 -11.10
N LYS A 101 -0.23 1.47 -11.57
CA LYS A 101 -0.94 1.53 -12.85
C LYS A 101 -0.04 1.12 -14.00
N GLU A 102 1.20 1.60 -14.02
CA GLU A 102 2.16 1.23 -15.05
C GLU A 102 2.61 -0.24 -14.90
N TYR A 103 2.88 -0.66 -13.67
CA TYR A 103 3.31 -2.04 -13.39
C TYR A 103 2.25 -3.06 -13.80
N TYR A 104 0.98 -2.74 -13.58
CA TYR A 104 -0.15 -3.60 -13.91
C TYR A 104 -0.90 -3.17 -15.18
N LYS A 105 -0.25 -2.50 -16.10
CA LYS A 105 -0.89 -1.96 -17.32
C LYS A 105 -1.57 -3.01 -18.19
N ASN A 106 -1.13 -4.26 -18.12
CA ASN A 106 -1.71 -5.37 -18.88
C ASN A 106 -2.81 -6.12 -18.12
N TYR A 107 -3.18 -5.61 -16.95
CA TYR A 107 -4.22 -6.17 -16.08
C TYR A 107 -5.36 -5.17 -15.92
N ARG A 108 -6.53 -5.69 -15.53
CA ARG A 108 -7.61 -4.83 -15.06
C ARG A 108 -7.33 -4.51 -13.60
N PHE A 109 -6.96 -3.26 -13.33
CA PHE A 109 -6.54 -2.82 -12.01
C PHE A 109 -7.66 -2.00 -11.37
N PHE A 110 -8.09 -2.39 -10.18
CA PHE A 110 -9.19 -1.71 -9.49
C PHE A 110 -8.96 -1.71 -7.97
N LEU A 111 -9.79 -0.93 -7.29
CA LEU A 111 -9.81 -0.90 -5.83
C LEU A 111 -11.24 -0.74 -5.37
N GLU A 112 -11.48 -1.10 -4.11
CA GLU A 112 -12.76 -0.88 -3.44
C GLU A 112 -12.54 0.13 -2.33
N ILE A 113 -13.50 1.04 -2.17
CA ILE A 113 -13.51 1.98 -1.06
C ILE A 113 -14.75 1.76 -0.21
N GLU A 114 -14.62 2.07 1.08
CA GLU A 114 -15.74 2.06 1.98
C GLU A 114 -16.78 3.10 1.55
N ASN A 115 -18.05 2.89 1.94
CA ASN A 115 -19.10 3.86 1.67
C ASN A 115 -18.77 5.20 2.35
N ALA A 116 -18.35 6.18 1.55
CA ALA A 116 -18.00 7.51 2.03
C ALA A 116 -19.22 8.36 2.40
N GLU A 117 -20.43 7.91 2.04
CA GLU A 117 -21.67 8.61 2.35
C GLU A 117 -22.29 8.17 3.67
N ASP A 118 -21.73 7.18 4.37
CA ASP A 118 -22.23 6.72 5.65
C ASP A 118 -21.77 7.65 6.77
N GLU A 119 -22.59 8.65 7.08
CA GLU A 119 -22.32 9.65 8.10
C GLU A 119 -22.24 9.08 9.52
N ASN A 120 -22.77 7.88 9.73
CA ASN A 120 -22.75 7.22 11.04
C ASN A 120 -21.52 6.36 11.26
N ALA A 121 -20.64 6.22 10.27
CA ALA A 121 -19.42 5.48 10.41
C ALA A 121 -18.44 6.24 11.33
N GLU A 122 -17.75 5.52 12.20
CA GLU A 122 -16.77 6.10 13.11
C GLU A 122 -15.62 6.79 12.37
N ASN A 123 -15.30 6.29 11.18
CA ASN A 123 -14.22 6.80 10.36
C ASN A 123 -14.71 7.58 9.13
N TYR A 124 -15.84 8.28 9.27
CA TYR A 124 -16.45 9.02 8.17
C TYR A 124 -15.49 10.00 7.50
N GLU A 125 -14.78 10.81 8.28
CA GLU A 125 -13.83 11.78 7.74
C GLU A 125 -12.68 11.11 6.97
N GLU A 126 -12.19 9.99 7.48
CA GLU A 126 -11.13 9.21 6.82
C GLU A 126 -11.63 8.63 5.49
N ARG A 127 -12.88 8.14 5.46
CA ARG A 127 -13.50 7.63 4.24
C ARG A 127 -13.62 8.73 3.18
N GLN A 128 -14.01 9.93 3.58
CA GLN A 128 -14.10 11.08 2.68
C GLN A 128 -12.73 11.47 2.12
N SER A 129 -11.71 11.48 2.96
CA SER A 129 -10.34 11.79 2.53
C SER A 129 -9.81 10.76 1.54
N ARG A 130 -10.05 9.47 1.77
CA ARG A 130 -9.66 8.39 0.86
C ARG A 130 -10.35 8.53 -0.49
N LYS A 131 -11.66 8.80 -0.49
CA LYS A 131 -12.43 8.99 -1.72
C LYS A 131 -11.85 10.13 -2.55
N LYS A 132 -11.57 11.27 -1.93
CA LYS A 132 -10.95 12.42 -2.61
C LYS A 132 -9.60 12.05 -3.21
N PHE A 133 -8.78 11.34 -2.46
CA PHE A 133 -7.46 10.91 -2.93
C PHE A 133 -7.57 10.04 -4.17
N TYR A 134 -8.44 9.03 -4.16
CA TYR A 134 -8.59 8.11 -5.29
C TYR A 134 -9.21 8.78 -6.50
N LEU A 135 -10.19 9.67 -6.31
CA LEU A 135 -10.79 10.43 -7.41
C LEU A 135 -9.77 11.36 -8.08
N LYS A 136 -8.91 12.00 -7.27
CA LYS A 136 -7.84 12.85 -7.78
C LYS A 136 -6.83 12.09 -8.63
N ASN A 137 -6.58 10.85 -8.30
CA ASN A 137 -5.57 10.03 -8.97
C ASN A 137 -6.14 9.11 -10.06
N GLY A 138 -7.40 9.24 -10.38
CA GLY A 138 -8.06 8.46 -11.43
C GLY A 138 -8.48 7.10 -10.96
#